data_1975211894eafc3bac3cf98a2c3d7bd5
#
_entry.id   1975211894eafc3bac3cf98a2c3d7bd5
#
_cell.length_a   1.000
_cell.length_b   1.000
_cell.length_c   1.000
_cell.angle_alpha   90.00
_cell.angle_beta   90.00
_cell.angle_gamma   90.00
#
_symmetry.space_group_name_H-M   'P 1'
#
loop_
_entity.id
_entity.type
_entity.pdbx_description
1 polymer ?
#
loop_
_entity_poly.entity_id
_entity_poly.type
_entity_poly.pdbx_seq_one_letter_code
_entity_poly.pdbx_strand_id
1 'polypeptide(L)'
;MSTTEPQIASPDARVGQVDMKLEVHVIPVSDVDRAKQFYERLGWRLDDDAAPLDGLRIVQFTPPGSATSVDFGQGLTTAAPGSALAGMTVSDIEAAHDELVARGINASDVWHGPPFPPEARQPGVDPERTSYGSFFSFNDPDGNIWLVQEVTTRLPGRVDAAGMAFASTADLERALRRAEAAHGEHQQRTGHRLKAALPERVQDEDWAAWYASYMVAEQAGTELPA
;
A
#
# COMPACT_ATOMS: atom_id res chain seq x y z
N MET A 1 -29.39 -6.83 -15.03
CA MET A 1 -28.24 -6.49 -14.17
C MET A 1 -27.14 -7.48 -14.50
N SER A 2 -26.12 -7.03 -15.24
CA SER A 2 -25.01 -7.90 -15.66
C SER A 2 -23.94 -7.79 -14.57
N THR A 3 -23.84 -8.78 -13.72
CA THR A 3 -22.73 -8.95 -12.79
C THR A 3 -21.51 -9.31 -13.63
N THR A 4 -20.63 -8.33 -13.86
CA THR A 4 -19.32 -8.61 -14.41
C THR A 4 -18.50 -9.27 -13.30
N GLU A 5 -18.30 -10.57 -13.38
CA GLU A 5 -17.35 -11.27 -12.51
C GLU A 5 -15.95 -10.62 -12.70
N PRO A 6 -15.19 -10.42 -11.60
CA PRO A 6 -13.82 -9.93 -11.72
C PRO A 6 -13.02 -10.93 -12.56
N GLN A 7 -12.52 -10.46 -13.69
CA GLN A 7 -11.70 -11.27 -14.58
C GLN A 7 -10.35 -11.54 -13.88
N ILE A 8 -10.22 -12.73 -13.32
CA ILE A 8 -8.95 -13.22 -12.78
C ILE A 8 -7.94 -13.24 -13.94
N ALA A 9 -6.73 -12.74 -13.70
CA ALA A 9 -5.67 -12.75 -14.69
C ALA A 9 -5.54 -14.13 -15.34
N SER A 10 -5.40 -14.18 -16.67
CA SER A 10 -5.26 -15.42 -17.40
C SER A 10 -4.12 -16.25 -16.81
N PRO A 11 -4.31 -17.56 -16.53
CA PRO A 11 -3.24 -18.41 -16.00
C PRO A 11 -2.03 -18.53 -16.94
N ASP A 12 -2.16 -18.10 -18.20
CA ASP A 12 -1.09 -18.07 -19.20
C ASP A 12 -0.33 -16.73 -19.25
N ALA A 13 -0.71 -15.74 -18.44
CA ALA A 13 0.02 -14.48 -18.37
C ALA A 13 1.41 -14.72 -17.76
N ARG A 14 2.46 -14.74 -18.59
CA ARG A 14 3.83 -14.85 -18.12
C ARG A 14 4.24 -13.55 -17.44
N VAL A 15 4.47 -13.61 -16.13
CA VAL A 15 5.07 -12.52 -15.38
C VAL A 15 6.53 -12.38 -15.78
N GLY A 16 7.02 -11.15 -15.93
CA GLY A 16 8.44 -10.88 -16.21
C GLY A 16 9.33 -11.47 -15.10
N GLN A 17 10.55 -11.88 -15.49
CA GLN A 17 11.53 -12.45 -14.54
C GLN A 17 12.45 -11.40 -13.92
N VAL A 18 12.40 -10.17 -14.42
CA VAL A 18 13.20 -9.04 -13.90
C VAL A 18 12.34 -8.28 -12.92
N ASP A 19 12.86 -8.07 -11.72
CA ASP A 19 12.22 -7.26 -10.69
C ASP A 19 12.16 -5.78 -11.13
N MET A 20 10.96 -5.24 -11.26
CA MET A 20 10.70 -3.85 -11.63
C MET A 20 9.75 -3.25 -10.61
N LYS A 21 10.19 -2.18 -9.95
CA LYS A 21 9.43 -1.47 -8.92
C LYS A 21 9.07 -0.08 -9.40
N LEU A 22 7.87 0.38 -9.06
CA LEU A 22 7.51 1.77 -9.26
C LEU A 22 8.19 2.60 -8.16
N GLU A 23 9.13 3.45 -8.56
CA GLU A 23 9.91 4.29 -7.63
C GLU A 23 9.29 5.66 -7.46
N VAL A 24 8.90 6.29 -8.56
CA VAL A 24 8.47 7.68 -8.58
C VAL A 24 7.25 7.86 -9.49
N HIS A 25 6.32 8.71 -9.06
CA HIS A 25 5.24 9.23 -9.87
C HIS A 25 5.37 10.74 -10.04
N VAL A 26 5.47 11.23 -11.28
CA VAL A 26 5.62 12.66 -11.56
C VAL A 26 4.26 13.34 -11.66
N ILE A 27 4.06 14.40 -10.84
CA ILE A 27 2.85 15.21 -10.81
C ILE A 27 3.13 16.56 -11.49
N PRO A 28 2.37 16.94 -12.52
CA PRO A 28 2.54 18.23 -13.19
C PRO A 28 1.99 19.38 -12.34
N VAL A 29 2.82 20.35 -12.02
CA VAL A 29 2.46 21.53 -11.23
C VAL A 29 2.83 22.83 -11.96
N SER A 30 2.07 23.90 -11.70
CA SER A 30 2.36 25.23 -12.27
C SER A 30 3.25 26.08 -11.37
N ASP A 31 3.23 25.82 -10.05
CA ASP A 31 4.00 26.54 -9.04
C ASP A 31 4.58 25.51 -8.04
N VAL A 32 5.90 25.34 -8.12
CA VAL A 32 6.64 24.35 -7.34
C VAL A 32 6.58 24.64 -5.84
N ASP A 33 6.70 25.92 -5.44
CA ASP A 33 6.72 26.29 -4.02
C ASP A 33 5.31 26.15 -3.39
N ARG A 34 4.27 26.49 -4.13
CA ARG A 34 2.89 26.27 -3.71
C ARG A 34 2.57 24.77 -3.55
N ALA A 35 3.00 23.95 -4.50
CA ALA A 35 2.86 22.52 -4.43
C ALA A 35 3.64 21.95 -3.23
N LYS A 36 4.90 22.37 -3.02
CA LYS A 36 5.72 21.96 -1.88
C LYS A 36 5.02 22.22 -0.56
N GLN A 37 4.49 23.43 -0.32
CA GLN A 37 3.74 23.78 0.88
C GLN A 37 2.48 22.92 1.06
N PHE A 38 1.83 22.52 -0.03
CA PHE A 38 0.67 21.66 0.03
C PHE A 38 1.05 20.24 0.47
N TYR A 39 2.05 19.63 -0.14
CA TYR A 39 2.49 18.28 0.20
C TYR A 39 3.14 18.19 1.60
N GLU A 40 3.80 19.25 2.07
CA GLU A 40 4.22 19.39 3.47
C GLU A 40 3.02 19.38 4.45
N ARG A 41 1.92 20.07 4.13
CA ARG A 41 0.69 20.04 4.96
C ARG A 41 0.02 18.68 4.98
N LEU A 42 0.13 17.87 3.91
CA LEU A 42 -0.33 16.48 3.93
C LEU A 42 0.43 15.63 4.96
N GLY A 43 1.56 16.11 5.48
CA GLY A 43 2.43 15.37 6.38
C GLY A 43 3.32 14.37 5.68
N TRP A 44 3.54 14.55 4.38
CA TRP A 44 4.46 13.71 3.63
C TRP A 44 5.91 14.12 3.91
N ARG A 45 6.82 13.14 3.83
CA ARG A 45 8.24 13.37 4.06
C ARG A 45 8.85 14.02 2.82
N LEU A 46 9.49 15.18 2.99
CA LEU A 46 10.35 15.77 1.98
C LEU A 46 11.65 14.96 1.91
N ASP A 47 11.92 14.37 0.75
CA ASP A 47 13.14 13.58 0.53
C ASP A 47 14.23 14.39 -0.17
N ASP A 48 13.85 15.23 -1.15
CA ASP A 48 14.79 16.07 -1.88
C ASP A 48 14.14 17.38 -2.40
N ASP A 49 14.92 18.41 -2.56
CA ASP A 49 14.59 19.67 -3.25
C ASP A 49 15.86 20.18 -3.91
N ALA A 50 16.11 19.77 -5.13
CA ALA A 50 17.36 20.01 -5.85
C ALA A 50 17.14 20.73 -7.19
N ALA A 51 18.07 21.60 -7.54
CA ALA A 51 18.14 22.26 -8.84
C ALA A 51 19.49 21.95 -9.51
N PRO A 52 19.64 20.74 -10.06
CA PRO A 52 20.94 20.28 -10.57
C PRO A 52 21.40 21.00 -11.86
N LEU A 53 20.47 21.59 -12.58
CA LEU A 53 20.73 22.29 -13.85
C LEU A 53 19.82 23.53 -13.98
N ASP A 54 20.21 24.48 -14.82
CA ASP A 54 19.35 25.61 -15.17
C ASP A 54 18.05 25.11 -15.83
N GLY A 55 16.90 25.57 -15.31
CA GLY A 55 15.58 25.19 -15.80
C GLY A 55 15.08 23.83 -15.31
N LEU A 56 15.83 23.13 -14.45
CA LEU A 56 15.41 21.88 -13.82
C LEU A 56 15.40 22.05 -12.29
N ARG A 57 14.25 21.86 -11.67
CA ARG A 57 14.11 21.70 -10.22
C ARG A 57 13.27 20.47 -9.94
N ILE A 58 13.71 19.65 -9.01
CA ILE A 58 13.07 18.41 -8.58
C ILE A 58 12.76 18.52 -7.10
N VAL A 59 11.50 18.32 -6.74
CA VAL A 59 11.05 18.21 -5.34
C VAL A 59 10.41 16.85 -5.17
N GLN A 60 10.92 16.07 -4.23
CA GLN A 60 10.46 14.70 -3.98
C GLN A 60 9.84 14.59 -2.60
N PHE A 61 8.64 14.00 -2.55
CA PHE A 61 7.93 13.65 -1.32
C PHE A 61 7.57 12.18 -1.29
N THR A 62 7.67 11.56 -0.11
CA THR A 62 7.18 10.20 0.12
C THR A 62 6.01 10.21 1.09
N PRO A 63 4.82 9.69 0.69
CA PRO A 63 3.70 9.47 1.60
C PRO A 63 4.08 8.51 2.72
N PRO A 64 3.54 8.66 3.94
CA PRO A 64 3.80 7.75 5.05
C PRO A 64 3.48 6.28 4.67
N GLY A 65 4.45 5.39 4.87
CA GLY A 65 4.30 3.96 4.56
C GLY A 65 4.36 3.59 3.07
N SER A 66 4.59 4.55 2.16
CA SER A 66 4.77 4.27 0.73
C SER A 66 6.22 3.90 0.41
N ALA A 67 6.39 2.93 -0.50
CA ALA A 67 7.67 2.65 -1.14
C ALA A 67 7.88 3.47 -2.42
N THR A 68 6.81 4.14 -2.90
CA THR A 68 6.84 4.99 -4.10
C THR A 68 6.74 6.44 -3.69
N SER A 69 7.59 7.28 -4.26
CA SER A 69 7.63 8.72 -4.03
C SER A 69 6.84 9.48 -5.10
N VAL A 70 6.65 10.76 -4.85
CA VAL A 70 6.03 11.70 -5.79
C VAL A 70 7.03 12.80 -6.09
N ASP A 71 7.29 13.02 -7.36
CA ASP A 71 8.13 14.12 -7.84
C ASP A 71 7.27 15.18 -8.53
N PHE A 72 7.61 16.42 -8.30
CA PHE A 72 7.15 17.55 -9.08
C PHE A 72 8.25 18.61 -9.18
N GLY A 73 8.12 19.51 -10.13
CA GLY A 73 9.16 20.51 -10.30
C GLY A 73 9.11 21.19 -11.65
N GLN A 74 10.16 21.97 -11.92
CA GLN A 74 10.36 22.61 -13.20
C GLN A 74 11.12 21.68 -14.16
N GLY A 75 10.67 21.57 -15.40
CA GLY A 75 11.39 20.82 -16.45
C GLY A 75 11.25 19.30 -16.39
N LEU A 76 10.40 18.74 -15.48
CA LEU A 76 10.24 17.30 -15.31
C LEU A 76 9.28 16.67 -16.30
N THR A 77 8.27 17.40 -16.72
CA THR A 77 7.21 16.89 -17.63
C THR A 77 6.65 17.99 -18.48
N THR A 78 6.09 17.61 -19.62
CA THR A 78 5.30 18.49 -20.53
C THR A 78 3.80 18.35 -20.31
N ALA A 79 3.36 17.50 -19.38
CA ALA A 79 1.96 17.35 -19.02
C ALA A 79 1.42 18.65 -18.42
N ALA A 80 0.17 18.98 -18.72
CA ALA A 80 -0.46 20.18 -18.19
C ALA A 80 -0.65 20.07 -16.65
N PRO A 81 -0.40 21.15 -15.88
CA PRO A 81 -0.75 21.18 -14.47
C PRO A 81 -2.22 20.80 -14.26
N GLY A 82 -2.51 20.01 -13.24
CA GLY A 82 -3.85 19.53 -12.92
C GLY A 82 -4.33 18.33 -13.76
N SER A 83 -3.51 17.76 -14.63
CA SER A 83 -3.90 16.65 -15.50
C SER A 83 -3.64 15.25 -14.90
N ALA A 84 -2.99 15.16 -13.74
CA ALA A 84 -2.71 13.86 -13.12
C ALA A 84 -3.89 13.34 -12.28
N LEU A 85 -4.03 12.02 -12.32
CA LEU A 85 -4.84 11.26 -11.37
C LEU A 85 -3.95 10.18 -10.76
N ALA A 86 -3.80 10.21 -9.45
CA ALA A 86 -3.02 9.23 -8.71
C ALA A 86 -3.89 8.53 -7.66
N GLY A 87 -3.62 7.25 -7.44
CA GLY A 87 -4.32 6.43 -6.45
C GLY A 87 -3.46 6.15 -5.24
N MET A 88 -4.04 6.27 -4.05
CA MET A 88 -3.46 5.85 -2.78
C MET A 88 -4.34 4.82 -2.08
N THR A 89 -3.73 4.01 -1.23
CA THR A 89 -4.49 3.06 -0.42
C THR A 89 -4.25 3.29 1.06
N VAL A 90 -5.31 3.15 1.85
CA VAL A 90 -5.29 3.23 3.31
C VAL A 90 -5.99 2.00 3.89
N SER A 91 -5.66 1.64 5.12
CA SER A 91 -6.33 0.54 5.83
C SER A 91 -7.59 0.97 6.57
N ASP A 92 -7.77 2.28 6.81
CA ASP A 92 -8.92 2.89 7.47
C ASP A 92 -9.23 4.21 6.78
N ILE A 93 -10.33 4.22 6.02
CA ILE A 93 -10.70 5.36 5.17
C ILE A 93 -11.19 6.55 5.99
N GLU A 94 -11.88 6.30 7.11
CA GLU A 94 -12.42 7.35 7.97
C GLU A 94 -11.29 8.05 8.73
N ALA A 95 -10.38 7.29 9.33
CA ALA A 95 -9.21 7.85 10.02
C ALA A 95 -8.33 8.67 9.07
N ALA A 96 -8.11 8.19 7.84
CA ALA A 96 -7.34 8.92 6.84
C ALA A 96 -8.03 10.20 6.39
N HIS A 97 -9.35 10.16 6.18
CA HIS A 97 -10.15 11.34 5.83
C HIS A 97 -10.09 12.39 6.93
N ASP A 98 -10.33 11.99 8.17
CA ASP A 98 -10.36 12.89 9.33
C ASP A 98 -8.98 13.54 9.55
N GLU A 99 -7.90 12.80 9.39
CA GLU A 99 -6.54 13.34 9.48
C GLU A 99 -6.29 14.41 8.42
N LEU A 100 -6.66 14.19 7.16
CA LEU A 100 -6.48 15.17 6.09
C LEU A 100 -7.33 16.41 6.30
N VAL A 101 -8.58 16.26 6.71
CA VAL A 101 -9.46 17.38 7.04
C VAL A 101 -8.91 18.19 8.22
N ALA A 102 -8.40 17.53 9.26
CA ALA A 102 -7.75 18.21 10.39
C ALA A 102 -6.50 18.99 9.99
N ARG A 103 -5.80 18.57 8.94
CA ARG A 103 -4.66 19.29 8.33
C ARG A 103 -5.10 20.42 7.38
N GLY A 104 -6.40 20.65 7.25
CA GLY A 104 -6.96 21.71 6.39
C GLY A 104 -6.96 21.36 4.89
N ILE A 105 -6.96 20.08 4.55
CA ILE A 105 -7.12 19.62 3.18
C ILE A 105 -8.61 19.55 2.85
N ASN A 106 -8.98 20.11 1.71
CA ASN A 106 -10.34 20.01 1.19
C ASN A 106 -10.55 18.65 0.52
N ALA A 107 -10.93 17.67 1.32
CA ALA A 107 -11.28 16.33 0.86
C ALA A 107 -12.78 16.26 0.55
N SER A 108 -13.18 15.42 -0.40
CA SER A 108 -14.59 15.07 -0.60
C SER A 108 -15.08 14.23 0.56
N ASP A 109 -16.41 14.18 0.77
CA ASP A 109 -16.99 13.18 1.66
C ASP A 109 -16.57 11.76 1.25
N VAL A 110 -16.57 10.83 2.21
CA VAL A 110 -16.35 9.42 1.93
C VAL A 110 -17.55 8.85 1.16
N TRP A 111 -17.28 8.04 0.14
CA TRP A 111 -18.29 7.31 -0.62
C TRP A 111 -17.90 5.85 -0.81
N HIS A 112 -18.87 5.01 -1.22
CA HIS A 112 -18.65 3.62 -1.63
C HIS A 112 -19.26 3.32 -2.99
N GLY A 113 -18.96 2.13 -3.53
CA GLY A 113 -19.36 1.72 -4.88
C GLY A 113 -18.29 2.04 -5.93
N PRO A 114 -18.63 1.97 -7.24
CA PRO A 114 -17.64 2.20 -8.28
C PRO A 114 -17.11 3.64 -8.24
N PRO A 115 -15.80 3.85 -8.42
CA PRO A 115 -15.22 5.18 -8.41
C PRO A 115 -15.67 6.04 -9.59
N PHE A 116 -16.10 5.40 -10.69
CA PHE A 116 -16.58 6.03 -11.92
C PHE A 116 -17.76 5.25 -12.50
N PRO A 117 -18.80 5.92 -13.04
CA PRO A 117 -18.97 7.38 -13.06
C PRO A 117 -19.41 7.92 -11.68
N PRO A 118 -19.25 9.23 -11.39
CA PRO A 118 -19.59 9.81 -10.09
C PRO A 118 -21.04 9.57 -9.63
N GLU A 119 -21.98 9.46 -10.58
CA GLU A 119 -23.40 9.24 -10.29
C GLU A 119 -23.71 7.86 -9.69
N ALA A 120 -22.77 6.93 -9.80
CA ALA A 120 -22.90 5.58 -9.22
C ALA A 120 -22.43 5.51 -7.76
N ARG A 121 -21.81 6.58 -7.24
CA ARG A 121 -21.31 6.65 -5.87
C ARG A 121 -22.46 6.72 -4.88
N GLN A 122 -22.29 6.02 -3.76
CA GLN A 122 -23.19 6.07 -2.61
C GLN A 122 -22.48 6.75 -1.44
N PRO A 123 -23.16 7.60 -0.65
CA PRO A 123 -22.52 8.30 0.46
C PRO A 123 -22.12 7.35 1.59
N GLY A 124 -21.01 7.68 2.25
CA GLY A 124 -20.46 6.95 3.39
C GLY A 124 -19.61 5.76 3.01
N VAL A 125 -19.12 5.07 4.02
CA VAL A 125 -18.30 3.84 3.86
C VAL A 125 -19.15 2.69 3.35
N ASP A 126 -18.51 1.73 2.69
CA ASP A 126 -19.16 0.47 2.33
C ASP A 126 -19.70 -0.22 3.60
N PRO A 127 -21.02 -0.48 3.69
CA PRO A 127 -21.63 -1.10 4.87
C PRO A 127 -21.02 -2.46 5.24
N GLU A 128 -20.51 -3.18 4.26
CA GLU A 128 -19.86 -4.49 4.45
C GLU A 128 -18.34 -4.35 4.69
N ARG A 129 -17.80 -3.15 4.63
CA ARG A 129 -16.35 -2.88 4.73
C ARG A 129 -15.52 -3.73 3.78
N THR A 130 -16.05 -3.97 2.61
CA THR A 130 -15.38 -4.75 1.56
C THR A 130 -14.10 -4.05 1.15
N SER A 131 -13.00 -4.78 1.12
CA SER A 131 -11.73 -4.24 0.63
C SER A 131 -11.88 -3.71 -0.79
N TYR A 132 -11.34 -2.54 -1.07
CA TYR A 132 -11.53 -1.76 -2.32
C TYR A 132 -12.92 -1.12 -2.49
N GLY A 133 -13.79 -1.15 -1.47
CA GLY A 133 -15.18 -0.70 -1.57
C GLY A 133 -15.39 0.77 -1.23
N SER A 134 -14.53 1.39 -0.43
CA SER A 134 -14.69 2.76 0.07
C SER A 134 -13.63 3.71 -0.44
N PHE A 135 -14.00 4.99 -0.65
CA PHE A 135 -13.15 5.98 -1.28
C PHE A 135 -13.41 7.38 -0.73
N PHE A 136 -12.42 8.25 -0.87
CA PHE A 136 -12.58 9.70 -0.95
C PHE A 136 -11.53 10.26 -1.91
N SER A 137 -11.63 11.55 -2.26
CA SER A 137 -10.64 12.22 -3.10
C SER A 137 -10.32 13.61 -2.59
N PHE A 138 -9.15 14.11 -2.94
CA PHE A 138 -8.77 15.50 -2.78
C PHE A 138 -7.96 15.95 -3.99
N ASN A 139 -7.84 17.27 -4.16
CA ASN A 139 -7.06 17.84 -5.23
C ASN A 139 -5.88 18.62 -4.63
N ASP A 140 -4.76 18.61 -5.35
CA ASP A 140 -3.69 19.54 -5.09
C ASP A 140 -4.04 20.96 -5.58
N PRO A 141 -3.20 21.98 -5.35
CA PRO A 141 -3.50 23.36 -5.77
C PRO A 141 -3.63 23.57 -7.27
N ASP A 142 -3.13 22.67 -8.09
CA ASP A 142 -3.25 22.71 -9.56
C ASP A 142 -4.44 21.91 -10.08
N GLY A 143 -5.12 21.15 -9.22
CA GLY A 143 -6.27 20.31 -9.58
C GLY A 143 -5.90 18.87 -9.90
N ASN A 144 -4.65 18.43 -9.70
CA ASN A 144 -4.32 17.01 -9.77
C ASN A 144 -5.13 16.23 -8.74
N ILE A 145 -5.71 15.12 -9.18
CA ILE A 145 -6.65 14.33 -8.37
C ILE A 145 -5.91 13.22 -7.61
N TRP A 146 -6.14 13.16 -6.33
CA TRP A 146 -5.73 12.07 -5.45
C TRP A 146 -6.97 11.26 -5.06
N LEU A 147 -7.06 10.03 -5.56
CA LEU A 147 -8.10 9.08 -5.17
C LEU A 147 -7.56 8.19 -4.06
N VAL A 148 -8.20 8.25 -2.89
CA VAL A 148 -7.86 7.42 -1.73
C VAL A 148 -8.85 6.28 -1.62
N GLN A 149 -8.37 5.05 -1.48
CA GLN A 149 -9.17 3.83 -1.45
C GLN A 149 -8.83 3.00 -0.21
N GLU A 150 -9.85 2.49 0.47
CA GLU A 150 -9.68 1.55 1.56
C GLU A 150 -9.28 0.17 1.05
N VAL A 151 -8.16 -0.36 1.52
CA VAL A 151 -7.68 -1.70 1.19
C VAL A 151 -7.26 -2.41 2.47
N THR A 152 -8.14 -3.23 2.99
CA THR A 152 -7.93 -4.03 4.21
C THR A 152 -7.32 -5.39 3.91
N THR A 153 -7.62 -5.94 2.73
CA THR A 153 -7.07 -7.19 2.23
C THR A 153 -6.73 -7.02 0.76
N ARG A 154 -5.51 -7.31 0.38
CA ARG A 154 -5.08 -7.20 -1.02
C ARG A 154 -5.60 -8.35 -1.86
N LEU A 155 -5.91 -8.06 -3.13
CA LEU A 155 -6.26 -9.11 -4.09
C LEU A 155 -5.09 -10.08 -4.28
N PRO A 156 -5.37 -11.39 -4.50
CA PRO A 156 -4.35 -12.37 -4.80
C PRO A 156 -3.42 -11.92 -5.94
N GLY A 157 -2.12 -12.17 -5.81
CA GLY A 157 -1.11 -11.77 -6.79
C GLY A 157 -0.69 -10.28 -6.74
N ARG A 158 -1.28 -9.48 -5.86
CA ARG A 158 -0.87 -8.07 -5.62
C ARG A 158 0.30 -7.94 -4.64
N VAL A 159 0.59 -9.00 -3.89
CA VAL A 159 1.78 -9.08 -3.05
C VAL A 159 2.73 -10.04 -3.75
N ASP A 160 3.93 -9.54 -4.07
CA ASP A 160 4.96 -10.40 -4.62
C ASP A 160 5.35 -11.43 -3.56
N ALA A 161 5.24 -12.73 -3.89
CA ALA A 161 5.61 -13.82 -3.00
C ALA A 161 7.11 -13.78 -2.59
N ALA A 162 7.94 -13.02 -3.32
CA ALA A 162 9.35 -12.80 -3.00
C ALA A 162 9.58 -11.62 -2.04
N GLY A 163 8.56 -10.80 -1.75
CA GLY A 163 8.67 -9.62 -0.89
C GLY A 163 7.66 -9.61 0.25
N MET A 164 8.12 -9.79 1.49
CA MET A 164 7.31 -9.50 2.67
C MET A 164 7.29 -8.00 2.94
N ALA A 165 6.09 -7.43 3.12
CA ALA A 165 5.93 -6.04 3.55
C ALA A 165 5.06 -5.98 4.79
N PHE A 166 5.55 -5.32 5.83
CA PHE A 166 4.81 -5.06 7.07
C PHE A 166 4.57 -3.56 7.20
N ALA A 167 3.33 -3.18 7.50
CA ALA A 167 2.94 -1.78 7.64
C ALA A 167 3.58 -1.10 8.87
N SER A 168 3.99 -1.88 9.88
CA SER A 168 4.60 -1.39 11.11
C SER A 168 5.32 -2.50 11.87
N THR A 169 6.13 -2.13 12.88
CA THR A 169 6.74 -3.08 13.81
C THR A 169 5.68 -3.92 14.54
N ALA A 170 4.53 -3.33 14.89
CA ALA A 170 3.44 -4.05 15.53
C ALA A 170 2.77 -5.06 14.58
N ASP A 171 2.75 -4.77 13.29
CA ASP A 171 2.25 -5.70 12.27
C ASP A 171 3.19 -6.91 12.12
N LEU A 172 4.49 -6.65 12.04
CA LEU A 172 5.51 -7.72 12.06
C LEU A 172 5.41 -8.58 13.33
N GLU A 173 5.25 -7.96 14.52
CA GLU A 173 5.08 -8.69 15.77
C GLU A 173 3.86 -9.62 15.73
N ARG A 174 2.71 -9.13 15.21
CA ARG A 174 1.50 -9.97 15.07
C ARG A 174 1.73 -11.13 14.10
N ALA A 175 2.42 -10.91 12.98
CA ALA A 175 2.75 -11.98 12.03
C ALA A 175 3.66 -13.03 12.65
N LEU A 176 4.69 -12.61 13.40
CA LEU A 176 5.58 -13.52 14.13
C LEU A 176 4.83 -14.37 15.17
N ARG A 177 3.88 -13.78 15.92
CA ARG A 177 3.06 -14.51 16.88
C ARG A 177 2.14 -15.54 16.22
N ARG A 178 1.60 -15.23 15.03
CA ARG A 178 0.80 -16.21 14.27
C ARG A 178 1.67 -17.35 13.76
N ALA A 179 2.86 -17.04 13.22
CA ALA A 179 3.82 -18.05 12.79
C ALA A 179 4.27 -18.95 13.95
N GLU A 180 4.51 -18.40 15.14
CA GLU A 180 4.85 -19.16 16.35
C GLU A 180 3.73 -20.13 16.74
N ALA A 181 2.48 -19.68 16.76
CA ALA A 181 1.33 -20.51 17.10
C ALA A 181 1.17 -21.67 16.09
N ALA A 182 1.25 -21.37 14.81
CA ALA A 182 1.14 -22.36 13.73
C ALA A 182 2.30 -23.37 13.75
N HIS A 183 3.52 -22.93 14.07
CA HIS A 183 4.68 -23.81 14.23
C HIS A 183 4.50 -24.77 15.42
N GLY A 184 3.95 -24.30 16.54
CA GLY A 184 3.60 -25.13 17.68
C GLY A 184 2.59 -26.24 17.31
N GLU A 185 1.59 -25.93 16.52
CA GLU A 185 0.62 -26.91 16.02
C GLU A 185 1.26 -27.90 15.03
N HIS A 186 2.13 -27.43 14.15
CA HIS A 186 2.89 -28.28 13.23
C HIS A 186 3.76 -29.30 14.01
N GLN A 187 4.50 -28.85 15.01
CA GLN A 187 5.32 -29.74 15.87
C GLN A 187 4.48 -30.78 16.59
N GLN A 188 3.27 -30.42 17.04
CA GLN A 188 2.36 -31.38 17.69
C GLN A 188 1.85 -32.45 16.71
N ARG A 189 1.57 -32.09 15.47
CA ARG A 189 1.07 -33.02 14.43
C ARG A 189 2.14 -33.96 13.92
N THR A 190 3.36 -33.43 13.70
CA THR A 190 4.46 -34.20 13.07
C THR A 190 5.24 -35.04 14.07
N GLY A 191 4.99 -34.89 15.37
CA GLY A 191 5.72 -35.61 16.41
C GLY A 191 7.18 -35.19 16.55
N HIS A 192 7.60 -34.08 15.92
CA HIS A 192 8.88 -33.45 16.13
C HIS A 192 8.95 -32.77 17.51
N ARG A 193 8.59 -33.55 18.56
CA ARG A 193 8.91 -33.17 19.93
C ARG A 193 10.41 -33.29 20.07
N LEU A 194 11.09 -32.16 20.23
CA LEU A 194 12.42 -32.12 20.80
C LEU A 194 12.44 -33.11 22.00
N LYS A 195 13.38 -34.04 21.97
CA LYS A 195 13.60 -34.99 23.08
C LYS A 195 13.66 -34.20 24.37
N ALA A 196 12.66 -34.42 25.22
CA ALA A 196 12.56 -33.82 26.54
C ALA A 196 13.63 -34.41 27.47
N ALA A 197 14.86 -34.00 27.30
CA ALA A 197 15.94 -34.35 28.20
C ALA A 197 17.24 -33.56 27.92
N LEU A 198 17.19 -32.24 27.75
CA LEU A 198 18.39 -31.41 27.95
C LEU A 198 17.99 -30.01 28.45
N PRO A 199 18.64 -29.47 29.49
CA PRO A 199 18.30 -28.20 30.14
C PRO A 199 18.95 -26.98 29.47
N GLU A 200 19.15 -26.98 28.18
CA GLU A 200 19.62 -25.81 27.43
C GLU A 200 18.94 -25.78 26.05
N ARG A 201 18.39 -24.61 25.73
CA ARG A 201 17.71 -24.23 24.48
C ARG A 201 18.37 -24.86 23.23
N VAL A 202 17.92 -26.01 22.82
CA VAL A 202 18.08 -26.43 21.44
C VAL A 202 16.95 -25.72 20.69
N GLN A 203 17.24 -24.55 20.15
CA GLN A 203 16.42 -23.95 19.12
C GLN A 203 16.40 -24.94 17.94
N ASP A 204 15.20 -25.28 17.48
CA ASP A 204 15.03 -25.94 16.19
C ASP A 204 15.82 -25.10 15.17
N GLU A 205 16.86 -25.65 14.56
CA GLU A 205 17.76 -24.88 13.68
C GLU A 205 17.01 -24.35 12.45
N ASP A 206 15.85 -24.92 12.13
CA ASP A 206 15.02 -24.56 10.98
C ASP A 206 13.83 -23.63 11.29
N TRP A 207 13.63 -23.22 12.56
CA TRP A 207 12.48 -22.38 12.91
C TRP A 207 12.40 -21.08 12.09
N ALA A 208 13.53 -20.45 11.82
CA ALA A 208 13.58 -19.19 11.07
C ALA A 208 13.15 -19.38 9.61
N ALA A 209 13.58 -20.47 8.97
CA ALA A 209 13.17 -20.82 7.62
C ALA A 209 11.67 -21.16 7.55
N TRP A 210 11.17 -21.87 8.55
CA TRP A 210 9.75 -22.22 8.64
C TRP A 210 8.89 -20.98 8.86
N TYR A 211 9.26 -20.07 9.78
CA TYR A 211 8.58 -18.81 10.04
C TYR A 211 8.56 -17.92 8.79
N ALA A 212 9.68 -17.78 8.11
CA ALA A 212 9.76 -17.02 6.87
C ALA A 212 8.81 -17.60 5.81
N SER A 213 8.81 -18.93 5.63
CA SER A 213 7.91 -19.61 4.68
C SER A 213 6.44 -19.43 5.04
N TYR A 214 6.09 -19.51 6.33
CA TYR A 214 4.74 -19.29 6.81
C TYR A 214 4.27 -17.86 6.53
N MET A 215 5.06 -16.85 6.92
CA MET A 215 4.71 -15.45 6.74
C MET A 215 4.59 -15.06 5.26
N VAL A 216 5.47 -15.59 4.40
CA VAL A 216 5.38 -15.39 2.95
C VAL A 216 4.10 -16.01 2.40
N ALA A 217 3.79 -17.26 2.75
CA ALA A 217 2.59 -17.94 2.28
C ALA A 217 1.30 -17.26 2.80
N GLU A 218 1.28 -16.82 4.06
CA GLU A 218 0.17 -16.08 4.66
C GLU A 218 -0.09 -14.76 3.91
N GLN A 219 0.96 -13.97 3.64
CA GLN A 219 0.81 -12.71 2.91
C GLN A 219 0.44 -12.91 1.44
N ALA A 220 0.94 -13.97 0.81
CA ALA A 220 0.63 -14.32 -0.57
C ALA A 220 -0.74 -14.99 -0.75
N GLY A 221 -1.39 -15.41 0.34
CA GLY A 221 -2.64 -16.19 0.30
C GLY A 221 -2.47 -17.57 -0.35
N THR A 222 -1.25 -18.13 -0.25
CA THR A 222 -0.93 -19.47 -0.77
C THR A 222 -1.07 -20.53 0.32
N GLU A 223 -0.89 -21.82 -0.05
CA GLU A 223 -0.96 -22.93 0.92
C GLU A 223 0.11 -22.75 2.00
N LEU A 224 -0.30 -22.81 3.26
CA LEU A 224 0.60 -22.66 4.41
C LEU A 224 1.49 -23.90 4.56
N PRO A 225 2.74 -23.74 5.04
CA PRO A 225 3.61 -24.88 5.30
C PRO A 225 2.97 -25.86 6.27
N ALA A 226 2.94 -27.13 5.86
CA ALA A 226 2.28 -28.21 6.60
C ALA A 226 3.13 -28.76 7.74
#